data_63463777f8987b59aea60aa646e547c1
#
_entry.id   63463777f8987b59aea60aa646e547c1
#
_cell.length_a   1.000
_cell.length_b   1.000
_cell.length_c   1.000
_cell.angle_alpha   90.00
_cell.angle_beta   90.00
_cell.angle_gamma   90.00
#
_symmetry.space_group_name_H-M   'P 1'
#
loop_
_entity.id
_entity.type
_entity.pdbx_description
1 polymer ?
#
loop_
_entity_poly.entity_id
_entity_poly.type
_entity_poly.pdbx_seq_one_letter_code
_entity_poly.pdbx_strand_id
1 'polypeptide(L)'
;MKIAGSRVLITGASRGIGAELARGFRAAGAEVALVARGADSLRALADQLNGRAYPTDLTNRAELRELLERVEADGPVDIVVNNAGDEKIGPFTEMDADTLEFIVALNVVAVAELQRQAVPRMIARGRGHIVNVSSFAGVICPPNLATYAATKAFITHHTVNLAEELRHTPVGFTKVEIGEVAETGLMDKGRTDPTFTALVQRLYRLHLSRLITPQEITKHTLAAIEQERLSVRLPRRIGLSSYLVDAPRALSALAARDLRRGARQGAA
;
A
#
# COMPACT_ATOMS: atom_id res chain seq x y z
N MET A 1 2.82 14.71 -8.55
CA MET A 1 2.73 15.57 -7.34
C MET A 1 4.13 15.85 -6.81
N LYS A 2 4.44 17.07 -6.31
CA LYS A 2 5.75 17.38 -5.70
C LYS A 2 5.82 16.83 -4.28
N ILE A 3 6.91 16.13 -3.93
CA ILE A 3 7.11 15.54 -2.58
C ILE A 3 7.69 16.56 -1.60
N ALA A 4 8.65 17.37 -2.03
CA ALA A 4 9.25 18.37 -1.16
C ALA A 4 8.22 19.37 -0.61
N GLY A 5 8.22 19.54 0.71
CA GLY A 5 7.25 20.37 1.42
C GLY A 5 5.87 19.73 1.62
N SER A 6 5.69 18.45 1.26
CA SER A 6 4.47 17.71 1.59
C SER A 6 4.56 17.05 2.96
N ARG A 7 3.40 16.76 3.59
CA ARG A 7 3.31 15.95 4.79
C ARG A 7 2.82 14.55 4.44
N VAL A 8 3.56 13.52 4.87
CA VAL A 8 3.36 12.12 4.50
C VAL A 8 3.03 11.29 5.72
N LEU A 9 1.85 10.69 5.75
CA LEU A 9 1.49 9.67 6.74
C LEU A 9 1.90 8.30 6.23
N ILE A 10 2.69 7.54 7.01
CA ILE A 10 3.20 6.23 6.63
C ILE A 10 2.80 5.21 7.68
N THR A 11 1.99 4.21 7.30
CA THR A 11 1.60 3.11 8.18
C THR A 11 2.62 1.97 8.14
N GLY A 12 2.79 1.24 9.26
CA GLY A 12 3.81 0.19 9.38
C GLY A 12 5.25 0.73 9.31
N ALA A 13 5.46 1.96 9.80
CA ALA A 13 6.70 2.71 9.62
C ALA A 13 7.86 2.28 10.53
N SER A 14 7.64 1.43 11.54
CA SER A 14 8.66 1.12 12.56
C SER A 14 9.84 0.27 12.05
N ARG A 15 9.69 -0.43 10.92
CA ARG A 15 10.71 -1.32 10.34
C ARG A 15 10.51 -1.58 8.84
N GLY A 16 11.49 -2.25 8.23
CA GLY A 16 11.41 -2.77 6.85
C GLY A 16 11.09 -1.69 5.83
N ILE A 17 10.15 -1.98 4.93
CA ILE A 17 9.76 -1.10 3.81
C ILE A 17 9.24 0.24 4.33
N GLY A 18 8.39 0.23 5.37
CA GLY A 18 7.81 1.46 5.93
C GLY A 18 8.86 2.41 6.49
N ALA A 19 9.86 1.89 7.21
CA ALA A 19 10.95 2.70 7.73
C ALA A 19 11.83 3.28 6.60
N GLU A 20 12.07 2.50 5.56
CA GLU A 20 12.87 2.96 4.43
C GLU A 20 12.11 3.99 3.57
N LEU A 21 10.79 3.81 3.39
CA LEU A 21 9.94 4.83 2.79
C LEU A 21 9.99 6.13 3.59
N ALA A 22 9.93 6.06 4.93
CA ALA A 22 10.03 7.24 5.79
C ALA A 22 11.35 7.99 5.59
N ARG A 23 12.49 7.26 5.53
CA ARG A 23 13.80 7.86 5.23
C ARG A 23 13.82 8.51 3.85
N GLY A 24 13.31 7.81 2.84
CA GLY A 24 13.26 8.33 1.47
C GLY A 24 12.40 9.58 1.32
N PHE A 25 11.21 9.60 1.91
CA PHE A 25 10.35 10.79 1.92
C PHE A 25 11.01 11.96 2.65
N ARG A 26 11.63 11.70 3.80
CA ARG A 26 12.37 12.75 4.53
C ARG A 26 13.53 13.31 3.72
N ALA A 27 14.31 12.45 3.08
CA ALA A 27 15.41 12.85 2.19
C ALA A 27 14.93 13.65 0.97
N ALA A 28 13.70 13.38 0.49
CA ALA A 28 13.04 14.15 -0.58
C ALA A 28 12.43 15.48 -0.09
N GLY A 29 12.61 15.84 1.19
CA GLY A 29 12.16 17.12 1.76
C GLY A 29 10.72 17.11 2.26
N ALA A 30 10.12 15.95 2.50
CA ALA A 30 8.80 15.84 3.12
C ALA A 30 8.88 15.86 4.66
N GLU A 31 7.79 16.24 5.31
CA GLU A 31 7.54 15.95 6.71
C GLU A 31 6.92 14.55 6.84
N VAL A 32 7.37 13.76 7.82
CA VAL A 32 6.91 12.38 7.99
C VAL A 32 6.12 12.21 9.29
N ALA A 33 4.91 11.68 9.17
CA ALA A 33 4.03 11.24 10.25
C ALA A 33 4.03 9.70 10.25
N LEU A 34 4.66 9.09 11.26
CA LEU A 34 4.94 7.67 11.32
C LEU A 34 3.91 6.96 12.18
N VAL A 35 3.33 5.88 11.67
CA VAL A 35 2.29 5.09 12.35
C VAL A 35 2.69 3.63 12.47
N ALA A 36 2.71 3.10 13.67
CA ALA A 36 2.86 1.68 14.00
C ALA A 36 2.43 1.41 15.45
N ARG A 37 2.30 0.14 15.83
CA ARG A 37 1.94 -0.26 17.19
C ARG A 37 3.07 -0.05 18.20
N GLY A 38 4.29 -0.42 17.82
CA GLY A 38 5.47 -0.35 18.69
C GLY A 38 5.94 1.08 18.91
N ALA A 39 5.62 1.66 20.07
CA ALA A 39 5.88 3.07 20.37
C ALA A 39 7.37 3.43 20.37
N ASP A 40 8.22 2.63 21.01
CA ASP A 40 9.63 2.99 21.22
C ASP A 40 10.44 3.00 19.94
N SER A 41 10.34 1.96 19.12
CA SER A 41 11.01 1.91 17.81
C SER A 41 10.49 2.97 16.86
N LEU A 42 9.18 3.30 16.95
CA LEU A 42 8.57 4.33 16.13
C LEU A 42 9.05 5.73 16.51
N ARG A 43 9.12 6.03 17.82
CA ARG A 43 9.65 7.30 18.33
C ARG A 43 11.11 7.48 17.98
N ALA A 44 11.94 6.44 18.22
CA ALA A 44 13.35 6.50 17.85
C ALA A 44 13.57 6.82 16.35
N LEU A 45 12.77 6.24 15.46
CA LEU A 45 12.84 6.57 14.03
C LEU A 45 12.31 7.99 13.75
N ALA A 46 11.24 8.41 14.40
CA ALA A 46 10.70 9.76 14.24
C ALA A 46 11.73 10.83 14.65
N ASP A 47 12.42 10.63 15.77
CA ASP A 47 13.48 11.53 16.25
C ASP A 47 14.64 11.61 15.25
N GLN A 48 15.10 10.45 14.72
CA GLN A 48 16.15 10.40 13.68
C GLN A 48 15.78 11.17 12.42
N LEU A 49 14.51 11.18 12.05
CA LEU A 49 14.01 11.81 10.82
C LEU A 49 13.46 13.23 11.04
N ASN A 50 13.53 13.75 12.26
CA ASN A 50 12.84 14.98 12.64
C ASN A 50 11.36 14.96 12.17
N GLY A 51 10.70 13.82 12.41
CA GLY A 51 9.31 13.53 12.09
C GLY A 51 8.46 13.39 13.35
N ARG A 52 7.22 12.91 13.21
CA ARG A 52 6.32 12.68 14.35
C ARG A 52 5.86 11.22 14.38
N ALA A 53 5.79 10.67 15.61
CA ALA A 53 5.33 9.30 15.87
C ALA A 53 3.88 9.32 16.39
N TYR A 54 3.04 8.49 15.79
CA TYR A 54 1.65 8.26 16.20
C TYR A 54 1.44 6.77 16.47
N PRO A 55 1.80 6.29 17.67
CA PRO A 55 1.55 4.91 18.05
C PRO A 55 0.06 4.59 17.94
N THR A 56 -0.29 3.57 17.15
CA THR A 56 -1.68 3.24 16.82
C THR A 56 -1.79 1.78 16.44
N ASP A 57 -2.76 1.07 17.01
CA ASP A 57 -3.18 -0.24 16.49
C ASP A 57 -4.25 -0.04 15.41
N LEU A 58 -3.86 -0.27 14.16
CA LEU A 58 -4.76 -0.12 13.01
C LEU A 58 -5.90 -1.16 12.98
N THR A 59 -5.83 -2.21 13.80
CA THR A 59 -6.93 -3.19 13.96
C THR A 59 -7.95 -2.75 15.01
N ASN A 60 -7.58 -1.82 15.88
CA ASN A 60 -8.49 -1.17 16.79
C ASN A 60 -9.31 -0.09 16.04
N ARG A 61 -10.61 -0.34 15.89
CA ARG A 61 -11.50 0.53 15.11
C ARG A 61 -11.62 1.95 15.68
N ALA A 62 -11.53 2.13 16.99
CA ALA A 62 -11.60 3.45 17.61
C ALA A 62 -10.34 4.25 17.28
N GLU A 63 -9.16 3.68 17.54
CA GLU A 63 -7.88 4.32 17.23
C GLU A 63 -7.74 4.65 15.73
N LEU A 64 -8.18 3.73 14.85
CA LEU A 64 -8.13 3.91 13.40
C LEU A 64 -9.00 5.09 12.95
N ARG A 65 -10.20 5.26 13.53
CA ARG A 65 -11.11 6.35 13.18
C ARG A 65 -10.57 7.72 13.58
N GLU A 66 -9.86 7.79 14.70
CA GLU A 66 -9.29 9.03 15.24
C GLU A 66 -7.91 9.36 14.64
N LEU A 67 -7.25 8.39 13.99
CA LEU A 67 -5.87 8.51 13.57
C LEU A 67 -5.62 9.72 12.68
N LEU A 68 -6.40 9.88 11.62
CA LEU A 68 -6.16 10.95 10.65
C LEU A 68 -6.40 12.34 11.26
N GLU A 69 -7.41 12.47 12.11
CA GLU A 69 -7.68 13.72 12.85
C GLU A 69 -6.52 14.07 13.78
N ARG A 70 -6.02 13.11 14.56
CA ARG A 70 -4.84 13.31 15.43
C ARG A 70 -3.60 13.73 14.63
N VAL A 71 -3.39 13.12 13.46
CA VAL A 71 -2.24 13.49 12.61
C VAL A 71 -2.42 14.87 11.99
N GLU A 72 -3.63 15.20 11.54
CA GLU A 72 -3.92 16.51 10.92
C GLU A 72 -4.04 17.68 11.92
N ALA A 73 -4.12 17.40 13.23
CA ALA A 73 -3.95 18.44 14.26
C ALA A 73 -2.58 19.13 14.19
N ASP A 74 -1.57 18.45 13.64
CA ASP A 74 -0.23 18.98 13.43
C ASP A 74 -0.02 19.55 12.00
N GLY A 75 -1.02 19.52 11.15
CA GLY A 75 -1.01 20.00 9.77
C GLY A 75 -1.57 19.00 8.77
N PRO A 76 -2.03 19.45 7.60
CA PRO A 76 -2.72 18.64 6.62
C PRO A 76 -1.83 17.52 6.05
N VAL A 77 -2.40 16.31 5.87
CA VAL A 77 -1.71 15.17 5.25
C VAL A 77 -1.91 15.20 3.74
N ASP A 78 -0.82 15.37 3.01
CA ASP A 78 -0.81 15.43 1.55
C ASP A 78 -0.66 14.05 0.90
N ILE A 79 0.08 13.14 1.54
CA ILE A 79 0.33 11.80 1.04
C ILE A 79 0.01 10.78 2.13
N VAL A 80 -0.79 9.78 1.83
CA VAL A 80 -1.03 8.63 2.70
C VAL A 80 -0.39 7.39 2.08
N VAL A 81 0.53 6.75 2.82
CA VAL A 81 1.18 5.52 2.44
C VAL A 81 0.64 4.36 3.28
N ASN A 82 -0.27 3.59 2.71
CA ASN A 82 -0.81 2.36 3.29
C ASN A 82 0.19 1.22 3.06
N ASN A 83 1.15 1.09 3.98
CA ASN A 83 2.19 0.07 3.92
C ASN A 83 2.02 -1.01 5.01
N ALA A 84 1.36 -0.70 6.13
CA ALA A 84 1.10 -1.69 7.16
C ALA A 84 0.39 -2.93 6.59
N GLY A 85 0.84 -4.10 7.01
CA GLY A 85 0.26 -5.38 6.62
C GLY A 85 0.95 -6.54 7.32
N ASP A 86 0.26 -7.64 7.43
CA ASP A 86 0.78 -8.90 7.96
C ASP A 86 0.23 -10.07 7.14
N GLU A 87 0.85 -11.24 7.32
CA GLU A 87 0.49 -12.48 6.64
C GLU A 87 0.55 -13.67 7.60
N LYS A 88 -0.19 -14.70 7.27
CA LYS A 88 -0.03 -16.05 7.83
C LYS A 88 0.19 -17.01 6.67
N ILE A 89 1.31 -17.69 6.69
CA ILE A 89 1.64 -18.75 5.74
C ILE A 89 1.31 -20.07 6.39
N GLY A 90 0.58 -20.91 5.67
CA GLY A 90 0.14 -22.22 6.11
C GLY A 90 -1.15 -22.65 5.42
N PRO A 91 -1.54 -23.94 5.53
CA PRO A 91 -2.79 -24.43 4.99
C PRO A 91 -3.99 -23.64 5.52
N PHE A 92 -4.93 -23.29 4.64
CA PHE A 92 -6.13 -22.55 5.03
C PHE A 92 -6.98 -23.32 6.06
N THR A 93 -6.92 -24.65 6.01
CA THR A 93 -7.63 -25.52 6.98
C THR A 93 -7.11 -25.41 8.42
N GLU A 94 -5.94 -24.81 8.62
CA GLU A 94 -5.32 -24.59 9.92
C GLU A 94 -5.39 -23.11 10.37
N MET A 95 -6.08 -22.27 9.60
CA MET A 95 -6.25 -20.87 9.94
C MET A 95 -7.32 -20.70 11.02
N ASP A 96 -6.95 -20.15 12.15
CA ASP A 96 -7.90 -19.77 13.20
C ASP A 96 -8.65 -18.45 12.86
N ALA A 97 -9.81 -18.28 13.50
CA ALA A 97 -10.68 -17.13 13.28
C ALA A 97 -10.01 -15.79 13.63
N ASP A 98 -9.29 -15.74 14.73
CA ASP A 98 -8.64 -14.51 15.22
C ASP A 98 -7.54 -14.03 14.24
N THR A 99 -6.74 -14.97 13.72
CA THR A 99 -5.74 -14.67 12.67
C THR A 99 -6.40 -14.19 11.39
N LEU A 100 -7.50 -14.82 10.96
CA LEU A 100 -8.25 -14.40 9.78
C LEU A 100 -8.78 -12.97 9.95
N GLU A 101 -9.45 -12.69 11.07
CA GLU A 101 -9.98 -11.37 11.38
C GLU A 101 -8.87 -10.31 11.44
N PHE A 102 -7.76 -10.60 12.13
CA PHE A 102 -6.61 -9.71 12.23
C PHE A 102 -6.04 -9.34 10.85
N ILE A 103 -5.81 -10.33 9.97
CA ILE A 103 -5.25 -10.09 8.64
C ILE A 103 -6.20 -9.23 7.81
N VAL A 104 -7.51 -9.51 7.84
CA VAL A 104 -8.51 -8.74 7.10
C VAL A 104 -8.64 -7.32 7.68
N ALA A 105 -8.68 -7.18 9.01
CA ALA A 105 -8.76 -5.88 9.65
C ALA A 105 -7.56 -4.99 9.30
N LEU A 106 -6.34 -5.54 9.36
CA LEU A 106 -5.14 -4.79 9.07
C LEU A 106 -4.96 -4.48 7.58
N ASN A 107 -5.07 -5.51 6.72
CA ASN A 107 -4.72 -5.37 5.31
C ASN A 107 -5.84 -4.76 4.45
N VAL A 108 -7.10 -4.86 4.87
CA VAL A 108 -8.27 -4.42 4.09
C VAL A 108 -8.97 -3.25 4.76
N VAL A 109 -9.48 -3.47 6.00
CA VAL A 109 -10.33 -2.47 6.67
C VAL A 109 -9.54 -1.20 6.99
N ALA A 110 -8.32 -1.34 7.53
CA ALA A 110 -7.48 -0.20 7.86
C ALA A 110 -7.14 0.65 6.62
N VAL A 111 -6.79 -0.02 5.51
CA VAL A 111 -6.49 0.66 4.24
C VAL A 111 -7.70 1.41 3.70
N ALA A 112 -8.86 0.74 3.63
CA ALA A 112 -10.09 1.33 3.11
C ALA A 112 -10.55 2.51 3.99
N GLU A 113 -10.48 2.37 5.31
CA GLU A 113 -10.91 3.41 6.26
C GLU A 113 -10.01 4.66 6.19
N LEU A 114 -8.69 4.49 6.13
CA LEU A 114 -7.78 5.64 5.96
C LEU A 114 -8.02 6.38 4.64
N GLN A 115 -8.29 5.67 3.55
CA GLN A 115 -8.63 6.28 2.27
C GLN A 115 -9.98 7.01 2.35
N ARG A 116 -10.99 6.38 2.99
CA ARG A 116 -12.31 6.99 3.19
C ARG A 116 -12.22 8.32 3.96
N GLN A 117 -11.30 8.43 4.90
CA GLN A 117 -11.08 9.66 5.66
C GLN A 117 -10.23 10.68 4.88
N ALA A 118 -9.15 10.24 4.23
CA ALA A 118 -8.17 11.13 3.60
C ALA A 118 -8.66 11.73 2.28
N VAL A 119 -9.30 10.92 1.42
CA VAL A 119 -9.67 11.35 0.06
C VAL A 119 -10.58 12.59 0.03
N PRO A 120 -11.68 12.67 0.81
CA PRO A 120 -12.51 13.88 0.82
C PRO A 120 -11.75 15.12 1.28
N ARG A 121 -10.87 14.99 2.27
CA ARG A 121 -10.04 16.09 2.77
C ARG A 121 -9.03 16.56 1.71
N MET A 122 -8.40 15.63 1.00
CA MET A 122 -7.50 15.92 -0.11
C MET A 122 -8.21 16.63 -1.27
N ILE A 123 -9.42 16.18 -1.61
CA ILE A 123 -10.25 16.83 -2.64
C ILE A 123 -10.57 18.26 -2.24
N ALA A 124 -11.03 18.48 -1.00
CA ALA A 124 -11.36 19.80 -0.49
C ALA A 124 -10.16 20.77 -0.50
N ARG A 125 -8.94 20.27 -0.28
CA ARG A 125 -7.70 21.04 -0.33
C ARG A 125 -7.12 21.23 -1.75
N GLY A 126 -7.68 20.56 -2.74
CA GLY A 126 -7.19 20.65 -4.12
C GLY A 126 -5.89 19.87 -4.37
N ARG A 127 -5.43 19.01 -3.43
CA ARG A 127 -4.20 18.20 -3.59
C ARG A 127 -4.21 16.97 -2.69
N GLY A 128 -3.65 15.88 -3.18
CA GLY A 128 -3.45 14.67 -2.40
C GLY A 128 -2.90 13.51 -3.20
N HIS A 129 -2.32 12.51 -2.50
CA HIS A 129 -1.87 11.28 -3.13
C HIS A 129 -2.00 10.09 -2.18
N ILE A 130 -2.55 9.00 -2.68
CA ILE A 130 -2.67 7.74 -1.96
C ILE A 130 -1.69 6.73 -2.55
N VAL A 131 -0.84 6.16 -1.70
CA VAL A 131 0.06 5.05 -2.05
C VAL A 131 -0.39 3.80 -1.32
N ASN A 132 -0.65 2.73 -2.04
CA ASN A 132 -1.04 1.44 -1.47
C ASN A 132 0.00 0.36 -1.78
N VAL A 133 0.64 -0.17 -0.74
CA VAL A 133 1.61 -1.25 -0.88
C VAL A 133 0.89 -2.60 -0.97
N SER A 134 0.89 -3.15 -2.17
CA SER A 134 0.34 -4.45 -2.52
C SER A 134 1.46 -5.48 -2.73
N SER A 135 1.11 -6.63 -3.29
CA SER A 135 2.04 -7.73 -3.56
C SER A 135 1.67 -8.43 -4.87
N PHE A 136 2.64 -9.07 -5.51
CA PHE A 136 2.36 -10.02 -6.58
C PHE A 136 1.50 -11.21 -6.13
N ALA A 137 1.47 -11.52 -4.83
CA ALA A 137 0.53 -12.49 -4.29
C ALA A 137 -0.93 -12.15 -4.60
N GLY A 138 -1.26 -10.86 -4.78
CA GLY A 138 -2.59 -10.43 -5.21
C GLY A 138 -2.88 -10.63 -6.71
N VAL A 139 -1.92 -11.10 -7.48
CA VAL A 139 -2.05 -11.35 -8.94
C VAL A 139 -1.89 -12.82 -9.28
N ILE A 140 -0.95 -13.50 -8.60
CA ILE A 140 -0.70 -14.94 -8.73
C ILE A 140 -1.35 -15.69 -7.56
N CYS A 141 -1.41 -17.03 -7.65
CA CYS A 141 -1.94 -17.88 -6.59
C CYS A 141 -0.80 -18.63 -5.87
N PRO A 142 -0.11 -17.98 -4.92
CA PRO A 142 0.93 -18.68 -4.16
C PRO A 142 0.30 -19.70 -3.20
N PRO A 143 0.90 -20.90 -3.06
CA PRO A 143 0.39 -21.90 -2.13
C PRO A 143 0.46 -21.39 -0.68
N ASN A 144 -0.45 -21.84 0.14
CA ASN A 144 -0.52 -21.57 1.58
C ASN A 144 -0.60 -20.07 1.96
N LEU A 145 -1.06 -19.21 1.03
CA LEU A 145 -1.20 -17.75 1.23
C LEU A 145 -2.58 -17.21 0.83
N ALA A 146 -3.62 -18.06 0.82
CA ALA A 146 -4.93 -17.71 0.27
C ALA A 146 -5.50 -16.39 0.82
N THR A 147 -5.57 -16.24 2.15
CA THR A 147 -6.12 -15.03 2.79
C THR A 147 -5.28 -13.80 2.47
N TYR A 148 -3.97 -13.88 2.63
CA TYR A 148 -3.07 -12.77 2.31
C TYR A 148 -3.18 -12.37 0.84
N ALA A 149 -3.15 -13.32 -0.08
CA ALA A 149 -3.29 -13.08 -1.51
C ALA A 149 -4.61 -12.36 -1.84
N ALA A 150 -5.71 -12.79 -1.23
CA ALA A 150 -7.01 -12.14 -1.38
C ALA A 150 -7.01 -10.69 -0.87
N THR A 151 -6.37 -10.41 0.28
CA THR A 151 -6.24 -9.02 0.77
C THR A 151 -5.41 -8.15 -0.15
N LYS A 152 -4.34 -8.68 -0.75
CA LYS A 152 -3.50 -7.94 -1.70
C LYS A 152 -4.19 -7.75 -3.06
N ALA A 153 -5.01 -8.70 -3.49
CA ALA A 153 -5.89 -8.54 -4.64
C ALA A 153 -6.93 -7.42 -4.41
N PHE A 154 -7.53 -7.36 -3.19
CA PHE A 154 -8.40 -6.25 -2.79
C PHE A 154 -7.67 -4.90 -2.96
N ILE A 155 -6.48 -4.74 -2.36
CA ILE A 155 -5.71 -3.48 -2.42
C ILE A 155 -5.47 -3.07 -3.87
N THR A 156 -5.00 -4.00 -4.71
CA THR A 156 -4.72 -3.75 -6.12
C THR A 156 -5.98 -3.30 -6.87
N HIS A 157 -7.08 -4.04 -6.72
CA HIS A 157 -8.33 -3.75 -7.42
C HIS A 157 -8.99 -2.46 -6.92
N HIS A 158 -9.05 -2.28 -5.60
CA HIS A 158 -9.61 -1.08 -4.97
C HIS A 158 -8.87 0.19 -5.40
N THR A 159 -7.53 0.17 -5.45
CA THR A 159 -6.72 1.31 -5.89
C THR A 159 -7.04 1.71 -7.34
N VAL A 160 -7.14 0.72 -8.24
CA VAL A 160 -7.45 0.99 -9.65
C VAL A 160 -8.85 1.57 -9.82
N ASN A 161 -9.83 1.03 -9.09
CA ASN A 161 -11.21 1.54 -9.15
C ASN A 161 -11.33 2.95 -8.60
N LEU A 162 -10.71 3.25 -7.44
CA LEU A 162 -10.71 4.60 -6.89
C LEU A 162 -10.01 5.60 -7.82
N ALA A 163 -8.88 5.22 -8.41
CA ALA A 163 -8.18 6.07 -9.37
C ALA A 163 -9.05 6.40 -10.61
N GLU A 164 -9.82 5.45 -11.12
CA GLU A 164 -10.74 5.70 -12.23
C GLU A 164 -11.97 6.49 -11.80
N GLU A 165 -12.54 6.19 -10.64
CA GLU A 165 -13.69 6.90 -10.10
C GLU A 165 -13.39 8.38 -9.85
N LEU A 166 -12.19 8.65 -9.29
CA LEU A 166 -11.74 9.96 -8.84
C LEU A 166 -10.79 10.65 -9.83
N ARG A 167 -10.65 10.15 -11.07
CA ARG A 167 -9.70 10.66 -12.07
C ARG A 167 -9.85 12.15 -12.43
N HIS A 168 -11.00 12.74 -12.11
CA HIS A 168 -11.30 14.15 -12.33
C HIS A 168 -11.11 15.01 -11.08
N THR A 169 -10.59 14.42 -10.01
CA THR A 169 -10.23 15.11 -8.78
C THR A 169 -8.72 15.35 -8.71
N PRO A 170 -8.25 16.22 -7.84
CA PRO A 170 -6.81 16.49 -7.66
C PRO A 170 -6.09 15.40 -6.84
N VAL A 171 -6.67 14.23 -6.64
CA VAL A 171 -6.09 13.14 -5.84
C VAL A 171 -5.47 12.08 -6.75
N GLY A 172 -4.16 11.90 -6.63
CA GLY A 172 -3.42 10.84 -7.30
C GLY A 172 -3.44 9.51 -6.55
N PHE A 173 -3.22 8.42 -7.26
CA PHE A 173 -3.14 7.08 -6.70
C PHE A 173 -1.95 6.32 -7.26
N THR A 174 -1.25 5.59 -6.39
CA THR A 174 -0.17 4.67 -6.78
C THR A 174 -0.31 3.35 -6.04
N LYS A 175 -0.43 2.24 -6.78
CA LYS A 175 -0.27 0.88 -6.23
C LYS A 175 1.17 0.43 -6.40
N VAL A 176 1.74 -0.16 -5.35
CA VAL A 176 3.11 -0.69 -5.34
C VAL A 176 3.03 -2.21 -5.19
N GLU A 177 3.12 -2.91 -6.31
CA GLU A 177 3.07 -4.38 -6.38
C GLU A 177 4.49 -4.93 -6.30
N ILE A 178 4.81 -5.60 -5.19
CA ILE A 178 6.16 -6.09 -4.89
C ILE A 178 6.20 -7.60 -4.77
N GLY A 179 7.33 -8.16 -5.20
CA GLY A 179 7.69 -9.55 -4.94
C GLY A 179 8.35 -9.72 -3.59
N GLU A 180 9.30 -10.67 -3.50
CA GLU A 180 10.06 -10.95 -2.30
C GLU A 180 11.04 -9.82 -1.97
N VAL A 181 11.00 -9.34 -0.73
CA VAL A 181 11.81 -8.20 -0.26
C VAL A 181 12.84 -8.68 0.75
N ALA A 182 14.10 -8.29 0.52
CA ALA A 182 15.20 -8.59 1.43
C ALA A 182 15.00 -7.91 2.80
N GLU A 183 15.51 -8.54 3.86
CA GLU A 183 15.59 -7.95 5.20
C GLU A 183 14.24 -7.53 5.81
N THR A 184 13.16 -8.19 5.41
CA THR A 184 11.84 -7.99 6.02
C THR A 184 11.44 -9.24 6.80
N GLY A 185 11.06 -9.11 8.06
CA GLY A 185 10.64 -10.24 8.90
C GLY A 185 9.40 -11.00 8.39
N LEU A 186 8.73 -10.47 7.37
CA LEU A 186 7.64 -11.14 6.67
C LEU A 186 8.16 -12.38 5.90
N MET A 187 9.32 -12.25 5.25
CA MET A 187 9.93 -13.35 4.49
C MET A 187 10.52 -14.45 5.37
N ASP A 188 10.95 -14.12 6.58
CA ASP A 188 11.47 -15.12 7.50
C ASP A 188 10.38 -16.13 7.91
N LYS A 189 9.13 -15.65 8.04
CA LYS A 189 7.95 -16.51 8.26
C LYS A 189 7.68 -17.43 7.05
N GLY A 190 7.85 -16.92 5.82
CA GLY A 190 7.59 -17.68 4.58
C GLY A 190 8.55 -18.83 4.35
N ARG A 191 9.79 -18.68 4.77
CA ARG A 191 10.82 -19.70 4.61
C ARG A 191 10.59 -20.95 5.46
N THR A 192 9.67 -20.91 6.41
CA THR A 192 9.28 -22.08 7.21
C THR A 192 8.32 -23.02 6.47
N ASP A 193 7.64 -22.58 5.41
CA ASP A 193 6.75 -23.40 4.60
C ASP A 193 7.51 -23.98 3.38
N PRO A 194 7.66 -25.32 3.28
CA PRO A 194 8.44 -25.94 2.20
C PRO A 194 7.81 -25.75 0.81
N THR A 195 6.48 -25.68 0.72
CA THR A 195 5.77 -25.55 -0.57
C THR A 195 5.92 -24.13 -1.12
N PHE A 196 5.76 -23.14 -0.24
CA PHE A 196 6.01 -21.73 -0.59
C PHE A 196 7.48 -21.52 -0.99
N THR A 197 8.42 -22.07 -0.21
CA THR A 197 9.85 -21.99 -0.49
C THR A 197 10.21 -22.62 -1.85
N ALA A 198 9.63 -23.78 -2.18
CA ALA A 198 9.85 -24.42 -3.47
C ALA A 198 9.35 -23.58 -4.65
N LEU A 199 8.18 -22.91 -4.50
CA LEU A 199 7.68 -21.97 -5.51
C LEU A 199 8.67 -20.81 -5.72
N VAL A 200 9.11 -20.16 -4.64
CA VAL A 200 10.05 -19.03 -4.72
C VAL A 200 11.35 -19.44 -5.42
N GLN A 201 11.94 -20.58 -5.03
CA GLN A 201 13.15 -21.11 -5.67
C GLN A 201 12.93 -21.41 -7.16
N ARG A 202 11.74 -21.91 -7.54
CA ARG A 202 11.40 -22.14 -8.95
C ARG A 202 11.32 -20.83 -9.73
N LEU A 203 10.70 -19.80 -9.16
CA LEU A 203 10.64 -18.47 -9.77
C LEU A 203 12.03 -17.86 -9.95
N TYR A 204 12.93 -18.05 -9.00
CA TYR A 204 14.33 -17.61 -9.13
C TYR A 204 15.08 -18.34 -10.24
N ARG A 205 14.97 -19.68 -10.30
CA ARG A 205 15.59 -20.48 -11.37
C ARG A 205 15.10 -20.08 -12.77
N LEU A 206 13.85 -19.70 -12.88
CA LEU A 206 13.25 -19.23 -14.14
C LEU A 206 13.54 -17.73 -14.42
N HIS A 207 14.31 -17.06 -13.59
CA HIS A 207 14.58 -15.63 -13.65
C HIS A 207 13.31 -14.74 -13.68
N LEU A 208 12.19 -15.25 -13.19
CA LEU A 208 10.92 -14.52 -13.09
C LEU A 208 10.87 -13.64 -11.84
N SER A 209 11.56 -14.02 -10.76
CA SER A 209 11.65 -13.23 -9.53
C SER A 209 13.10 -13.05 -9.08
N ARG A 210 13.32 -12.10 -8.21
CA ARG A 210 14.56 -11.83 -7.48
C ARG A 210 14.24 -11.14 -6.16
N LEU A 211 15.19 -11.15 -5.24
CA LEU A 211 15.12 -10.28 -4.07
C LEU A 211 15.14 -8.81 -4.49
N ILE A 212 14.28 -8.03 -3.86
CA ILE A 212 14.18 -6.58 -4.03
C ILE A 212 14.59 -5.94 -2.72
N THR A 213 15.26 -4.79 -2.77
CA THR A 213 15.61 -4.05 -1.55
C THR A 213 14.56 -3.02 -1.19
N PRO A 214 14.37 -2.68 0.10
CA PRO A 214 13.49 -1.58 0.51
C PRO A 214 13.86 -0.24 -0.16
N GLN A 215 15.16 0.00 -0.41
CA GLN A 215 15.67 1.19 -1.10
C GLN A 215 15.19 1.26 -2.55
N GLU A 216 15.19 0.13 -3.25
CA GLU A 216 14.67 0.06 -4.62
C GLU A 216 13.17 0.36 -4.67
N ILE A 217 12.39 -0.20 -3.73
CA ILE A 217 10.96 0.08 -3.60
C ILE A 217 10.73 1.57 -3.35
N THR A 218 11.45 2.15 -2.40
CA THR A 218 11.36 3.56 -2.05
C THR A 218 11.64 4.45 -3.26
N LYS A 219 12.78 4.25 -3.94
CA LYS A 219 13.16 5.01 -5.14
C LYS A 219 12.05 5.00 -6.20
N HIS A 220 11.51 3.83 -6.50
CA HIS A 220 10.47 3.70 -7.53
C HIS A 220 9.11 4.27 -7.08
N THR A 221 8.80 4.19 -5.79
CA THR A 221 7.57 4.76 -5.22
C THR A 221 7.59 6.28 -5.29
N LEU A 222 8.66 6.92 -4.83
CA LEU A 222 8.79 8.37 -4.89
C LEU A 222 8.71 8.88 -6.35
N ALA A 223 9.46 8.26 -7.25
CA ALA A 223 9.39 8.60 -8.68
C ALA A 223 7.99 8.41 -9.29
N ALA A 224 7.22 7.42 -8.82
CA ALA A 224 5.86 7.19 -9.30
C ALA A 224 4.90 8.30 -8.84
N ILE A 225 5.03 8.78 -7.61
CA ILE A 225 4.23 9.90 -7.09
C ILE A 225 4.51 11.16 -7.89
N GLU A 226 5.79 11.50 -8.11
CA GLU A 226 6.16 12.70 -8.86
C GLU A 226 5.72 12.66 -10.32
N GLN A 227 5.72 11.48 -10.94
CA GLN A 227 5.30 11.24 -12.33
C GLN A 227 3.81 10.86 -12.45
N GLU A 228 3.07 10.88 -11.35
CA GLU A 228 1.64 10.51 -11.28
C GLU A 228 1.33 9.13 -11.89
N ARG A 229 2.24 8.18 -11.68
CA ARG A 229 2.09 6.81 -12.19
C ARG A 229 1.22 5.98 -11.26
N LEU A 230 0.19 5.36 -11.81
CA LEU A 230 -0.72 4.47 -11.07
C LEU A 230 -0.04 3.20 -10.53
N SER A 231 1.03 2.72 -11.17
CA SER A 231 1.60 1.41 -10.82
C SER A 231 3.12 1.45 -10.73
N VAL A 232 3.63 0.87 -9.64
CA VAL A 232 5.02 0.43 -9.48
C VAL A 232 5.00 -1.09 -9.37
N ARG A 233 5.81 -1.78 -10.17
CA ARG A 233 5.91 -3.25 -10.19
C ARG A 233 7.36 -3.69 -10.10
N LEU A 234 7.68 -4.45 -9.06
CA LEU A 234 9.03 -4.91 -8.78
C LEU A 234 9.02 -6.39 -8.31
N PRO A 235 9.81 -7.29 -8.97
CA PRO A 235 10.65 -7.03 -10.13
C PRO A 235 9.82 -6.88 -11.41
N ARG A 236 10.32 -6.09 -12.37
CA ARG A 236 9.57 -5.74 -13.59
C ARG A 236 9.12 -6.94 -14.44
N ARG A 237 9.87 -8.04 -14.41
CA ARG A 237 9.58 -9.23 -15.23
C ARG A 237 8.27 -9.93 -14.82
N ILE A 238 8.02 -10.09 -13.51
CA ILE A 238 6.73 -10.60 -13.03
C ILE A 238 5.60 -9.61 -13.33
N GLY A 239 5.90 -8.33 -13.40
CA GLY A 239 4.93 -7.29 -13.73
C GLY A 239 4.21 -7.49 -15.07
N LEU A 240 4.78 -8.26 -16.01
CA LEU A 240 4.09 -8.61 -17.25
C LEU A 240 2.78 -9.38 -17.01
N SER A 241 2.74 -10.29 -16.04
CA SER A 241 1.51 -11.04 -15.69
C SER A 241 0.42 -10.10 -15.13
N SER A 242 0.80 -9.03 -14.43
CA SER A 242 -0.15 -8.05 -13.91
C SER A 242 -0.86 -7.27 -15.03
N TYR A 243 -0.23 -7.07 -16.19
CA TYR A 243 -0.88 -6.43 -17.33
C TYR A 243 -2.05 -7.25 -17.87
N LEU A 244 -1.95 -8.59 -17.87
CA LEU A 244 -3.04 -9.47 -18.28
C LEU A 244 -4.25 -9.36 -17.36
N VAL A 245 -4.03 -9.15 -16.06
CA VAL A 245 -5.09 -8.92 -15.06
C VAL A 245 -5.67 -7.51 -15.17
N ASP A 246 -4.86 -6.52 -15.51
CA ASP A 246 -5.29 -5.12 -15.63
C ASP A 246 -6.01 -4.83 -16.97
N ALA A 247 -5.78 -5.60 -18.03
CA ALA A 247 -6.39 -5.38 -19.34
C ALA A 247 -7.93 -5.35 -19.32
N PRO A 248 -8.65 -6.33 -18.70
CA PRO A 248 -10.10 -6.26 -18.59
C PRO A 248 -10.59 -5.06 -17.77
N ARG A 249 -9.83 -4.64 -16.75
CA ARG A 249 -10.15 -3.46 -15.92
C ARG A 249 -10.06 -2.17 -16.74
N ALA A 250 -8.99 -2.03 -17.53
CA ALA A 250 -8.82 -0.89 -18.42
C ALA A 250 -9.90 -0.80 -19.49
N LEU A 251 -10.30 -1.94 -20.07
CA LEU A 251 -11.38 -2.00 -21.05
C LEU A 251 -12.73 -1.61 -20.46
N SER A 252 -13.07 -2.12 -19.27
CA SER A 252 -14.32 -1.78 -18.58
C SER A 252 -14.36 -0.30 -18.16
N ALA A 253 -13.24 0.24 -17.67
CA ALA A 253 -13.12 1.65 -17.35
C ALA A 253 -13.31 2.55 -18.61
N LEU A 254 -12.73 2.15 -19.74
CA LEU A 254 -12.91 2.85 -21.02
C LEU A 254 -14.36 2.85 -21.45
N ALA A 255 -15.04 1.70 -21.40
CA ALA A 255 -16.46 1.58 -21.76
C ALA A 255 -17.38 2.41 -20.84
N ALA A 256 -17.03 2.54 -19.55
CA ALA A 256 -17.83 3.30 -18.59
C ALA A 256 -17.66 4.83 -18.70
N ARG A 257 -16.63 5.32 -19.40
CA ARG A 257 -16.33 6.77 -19.49
C ARG A 257 -17.47 7.57 -20.14
N ASP A 258 -18.09 7.04 -21.17
CA ASP A 258 -19.16 7.72 -21.88
C ASP A 258 -20.49 7.74 -21.11
N LEU A 259 -20.77 6.70 -20.33
CA LEU A 259 -21.96 6.63 -19.46
C LEU A 259 -21.97 7.71 -18.38
N ARG A 260 -20.79 8.04 -17.83
CA ARG A 260 -20.63 9.09 -16.80
C ARG A 260 -20.74 10.50 -17.34
N ARG A 261 -20.44 10.72 -18.63
CA ARG A 261 -20.63 12.04 -19.29
C ARG A 261 -22.11 12.36 -19.47
N GLY A 262 -22.93 11.38 -19.87
CA GLY A 262 -24.38 11.54 -20.04
C GLY A 262 -25.12 11.83 -18.74
N ALA A 263 -24.73 11.19 -17.62
CA ALA A 263 -25.38 11.39 -16.31
C ALA A 263 -25.16 12.80 -15.73
N ARG A 264 -24.09 13.52 -16.12
CA ARG A 264 -23.84 14.91 -15.68
C ARG A 264 -24.57 15.97 -16.51
N GLN A 265 -24.91 15.67 -17.77
CA GLN A 265 -25.68 16.58 -18.62
C GLN A 265 -27.19 16.51 -18.34
N GLY A 266 -27.69 15.45 -17.68
CA GLY A 266 -29.09 15.32 -17.29
C GLY A 266 -29.39 15.80 -15.86
N ALA A 267 -28.40 16.28 -15.09
CA ALA A 267 -28.55 16.80 -13.72
C ALA A 267 -28.27 18.32 -13.63
N ALA A 268 -28.13 19.00 -14.73
CA ALA A 268 -28.09 20.47 -14.88
C ALA A 268 -29.38 20.94 -15.55
#